data_40e24abec66ca78f1fc3dc3d05c1ba4d
#
_entry.id   40e24abec66ca78f1fc3dc3d05c1ba4d
#
_cell.length_a   1.000
_cell.length_b   1.000
_cell.length_c   1.000
_cell.angle_alpha   90.00
_cell.angle_beta   90.00
_cell.angle_gamma   90.00
#
_symmetry.space_group_name_H-M   'P 1'
#
loop_
_entity.id
_entity.type
_entity.pdbx_description
1 polymer ?
#
loop_
_entity_poly.entity_id
_entity_poly.type
_entity_poly.pdbx_seq_one_letter_code
_entity_poly.pdbx_strand_id
1 'polypeptide(L)'
;IDVIPEIDMPGHCLQAIDSYPWLACFGRGSWGQSFSSPLCVGKDRTLAFCESVWEELFELFPYEYVHMGGDEVDKSNWKRCPDCQTRMRAEGLPDEAALQAWFMHRMQRFCEARGRRMIGWDEILEGGAVPGATGMWWRPWEPQSVSAATRQGCEVVLCPQSWFYFSLEEDANSLARICRFDMLPDSLSDAQKRQIKGVQGNLWTEKIPTWSRAEYMFYP
;
A
#
# COMPACT_ATOMS: atom_id res chain seq x y z
N ILE A 1 10.40 -20.51 1.44
CA ILE A 1 10.21 -19.04 1.52
C ILE A 1 9.08 -18.71 0.56
N ASP A 2 8.06 -18.07 1.05
CA ASP A 2 6.99 -17.56 0.22
C ASP A 2 7.38 -16.18 -0.30
N VAL A 3 7.00 -15.89 -1.54
CA VAL A 3 7.25 -14.59 -2.16
C VAL A 3 5.92 -13.89 -2.36
N ILE A 4 5.78 -12.71 -1.78
CA ILE A 4 4.62 -11.84 -1.94
C ILE A 4 5.01 -10.76 -2.94
N PRO A 5 4.45 -10.78 -4.17
CA PRO A 5 4.72 -9.70 -5.13
C PRO A 5 4.05 -8.41 -4.68
N GLU A 6 4.72 -7.29 -4.90
CA GLU A 6 4.15 -5.97 -4.70
C GLU A 6 4.16 -5.19 -6.02
N ILE A 7 3.00 -4.76 -6.45
CA ILE A 7 2.81 -3.76 -7.51
C ILE A 7 1.91 -2.67 -6.93
N ASP A 8 2.52 -1.55 -6.62
CA ASP A 8 1.81 -0.44 -6.04
C ASP A 8 0.80 0.18 -7.01
N MET A 9 -0.38 0.42 -6.49
CA MET A 9 -1.47 1.09 -7.20
C MET A 9 -2.51 1.66 -6.20
N PRO A 10 -3.14 2.77 -6.48
CA PRO A 10 -3.06 3.55 -7.72
C PRO A 10 -1.91 4.54 -7.75
N GLY A 11 -1.16 4.73 -6.65
CA GLY A 11 0.02 5.59 -6.53
C GLY A 11 1.28 4.96 -7.12
N HIS A 12 2.42 5.63 -7.01
CA HIS A 12 3.74 5.16 -7.43
C HIS A 12 3.84 4.59 -8.86
N CYS A 13 2.98 5.08 -9.77
CA CYS A 13 2.79 4.54 -11.12
C CYS A 13 3.44 5.41 -12.22
N LEU A 14 4.41 6.27 -11.90
CA LEU A 14 4.99 7.18 -12.89
C LEU A 14 5.56 6.44 -14.10
N GLN A 15 6.32 5.36 -13.90
CA GLN A 15 6.92 4.58 -14.99
C GLN A 15 5.87 3.90 -15.90
N ALA A 16 4.79 3.42 -15.29
CA ALA A 16 3.67 2.88 -16.06
C ALA A 16 2.98 3.97 -16.88
N ILE A 17 2.80 5.16 -16.30
CA ILE A 17 2.20 6.32 -16.95
C ILE A 17 3.08 6.83 -18.11
N ASP A 18 4.40 6.87 -17.92
CA ASP A 18 5.34 7.28 -18.97
C ASP A 18 5.30 6.31 -20.16
N SER A 19 5.15 5.02 -19.88
CA SER A 19 5.01 3.99 -20.93
C SER A 19 3.63 3.98 -21.57
N TYR A 20 2.59 4.23 -20.78
CA TYR A 20 1.18 4.22 -21.19
C TYR A 20 0.46 5.48 -20.73
N PRO A 21 0.65 6.65 -21.38
CA PRO A 21 0.13 7.94 -20.92
C PRO A 21 -1.39 7.98 -20.69
N TRP A 22 -2.12 7.10 -21.34
CA TRP A 22 -3.57 6.98 -21.18
C TRP A 22 -4.01 6.48 -19.79
N LEU A 23 -3.09 5.90 -19.01
CA LEU A 23 -3.34 5.51 -17.61
C LEU A 23 -3.54 6.73 -16.70
N ALA A 24 -2.96 7.88 -17.02
CA ALA A 24 -3.10 9.10 -16.24
C ALA A 24 -4.39 9.88 -16.59
N CYS A 25 -4.81 10.74 -15.67
CA CYS A 25 -5.96 11.63 -15.87
C CYS A 25 -5.79 12.54 -17.07
N PHE A 26 -4.59 13.09 -17.28
CA PHE A 26 -4.28 14.08 -18.30
C PHE A 26 -3.15 13.64 -19.23
N GLY A 27 -2.96 12.34 -19.42
CA GLY A 27 -1.96 11.78 -20.32
C GLY A 27 -0.51 11.93 -19.85
N ARG A 28 -0.29 12.25 -18.62
CA ARG A 28 1.05 12.37 -17.99
C ARG A 28 0.94 12.27 -16.48
N GLY A 29 2.05 12.05 -15.80
CA GLY A 29 2.15 12.04 -14.35
C GLY A 29 1.69 13.36 -13.71
N SER A 30 1.32 13.33 -12.46
CA SER A 30 1.00 14.51 -11.67
C SER A 30 2.21 15.41 -11.57
N TRP A 31 2.03 16.70 -11.90
CA TRP A 31 3.11 17.69 -11.87
C TRP A 31 4.42 17.28 -12.58
N GLY A 32 4.39 16.21 -13.38
CA GLY A 32 5.52 15.77 -14.18
C GLY A 32 6.74 15.28 -13.42
N GLN A 33 6.69 15.13 -12.09
CA GLN A 33 7.88 14.83 -11.29
C GLN A 33 7.61 13.93 -10.08
N SER A 34 6.37 13.71 -9.70
CA SER A 34 6.07 12.92 -8.52
C SER A 34 6.04 11.43 -8.84
N PHE A 35 6.93 10.69 -8.20
CA PHE A 35 6.93 9.22 -8.25
C PHE A 35 5.60 8.63 -7.74
N SER A 36 4.89 9.35 -6.87
CA SER A 36 3.56 8.99 -6.38
C SER A 36 2.41 9.34 -7.34
N SER A 37 2.71 9.70 -8.61
CA SER A 37 1.70 9.97 -9.62
C SER A 37 0.69 8.83 -9.75
N PRO A 38 -0.60 9.09 -9.50
CA PRO A 38 -1.59 8.04 -9.50
C PRO A 38 -2.17 7.78 -10.90
N LEU A 39 -2.62 6.55 -11.07
CA LEU A 39 -3.47 6.14 -12.19
C LEU A 39 -4.81 6.91 -12.17
N CYS A 40 -5.44 7.03 -13.33
CA CYS A 40 -6.80 7.56 -13.45
C CYS A 40 -7.82 6.44 -13.19
N VAL A 41 -8.22 6.28 -11.94
CA VAL A 41 -9.17 5.24 -11.52
C VAL A 41 -10.63 5.49 -11.98
N GLY A 42 -10.89 6.64 -12.57
CA GLY A 42 -12.16 6.93 -13.22
C GLY A 42 -12.40 6.17 -14.54
N LYS A 43 -11.34 5.72 -15.21
CA LYS A 43 -11.41 5.06 -16.51
C LYS A 43 -11.49 3.53 -16.37
N ASP A 44 -12.49 2.90 -16.98
CA ASP A 44 -12.63 1.43 -16.95
C ASP A 44 -11.43 0.73 -17.58
N ARG A 45 -10.82 1.30 -18.63
CA ARG A 45 -9.62 0.73 -19.24
C ARG A 45 -8.42 0.70 -18.31
N THR A 46 -8.30 1.65 -17.38
CA THR A 46 -7.25 1.66 -16.36
C THR A 46 -7.48 0.54 -15.36
N LEU A 47 -8.72 0.33 -14.96
CA LEU A 47 -9.08 -0.78 -14.06
C LEU A 47 -8.77 -2.13 -14.70
N ALA A 48 -9.17 -2.31 -15.97
CA ALA A 48 -8.87 -3.53 -16.73
C ALA A 48 -7.34 -3.76 -16.89
N PHE A 49 -6.56 -2.71 -17.07
CA PHE A 49 -5.10 -2.81 -17.09
C PHE A 49 -4.55 -3.31 -15.76
N CYS A 50 -4.97 -2.74 -14.64
CA CYS A 50 -4.53 -3.20 -13.30
C CYS A 50 -4.88 -4.68 -13.09
N GLU A 51 -6.10 -5.06 -13.44
CA GLU A 51 -6.55 -6.44 -13.35
C GLU A 51 -5.71 -7.39 -14.23
N SER A 52 -5.37 -6.97 -15.47
CA SER A 52 -4.53 -7.78 -16.38
C SER A 52 -3.11 -7.98 -15.86
N VAL A 53 -2.49 -6.95 -15.26
CA VAL A 53 -1.16 -7.06 -14.65
C VAL A 53 -1.18 -8.09 -13.52
N TRP A 54 -2.22 -8.05 -12.68
CA TRP A 54 -2.32 -9.01 -11.58
C TRP A 54 -2.65 -10.43 -12.03
N GLU A 55 -3.39 -10.64 -13.13
CA GLU A 55 -3.59 -11.98 -13.70
C GLU A 55 -2.26 -12.65 -14.04
N GLU A 56 -1.36 -11.93 -14.70
CA GLU A 56 -0.02 -12.46 -15.02
C GLU A 56 0.81 -12.74 -13.75
N LEU A 57 0.73 -11.86 -12.75
CA LEU A 57 1.46 -12.06 -11.49
C LEU A 57 0.93 -13.25 -10.68
N PHE A 58 -0.36 -13.53 -10.72
CA PHE A 58 -0.93 -14.69 -10.04
C PHE A 58 -0.45 -16.02 -10.62
N GLU A 59 -0.10 -16.06 -11.90
CA GLU A 59 0.53 -17.22 -12.53
C GLU A 59 1.98 -17.41 -12.10
N LEU A 60 2.72 -16.29 -11.94
CA LEU A 60 4.14 -16.29 -11.57
C LEU A 60 4.37 -16.53 -10.07
N PHE A 61 3.46 -16.03 -9.22
CA PHE A 61 3.58 -16.07 -7.76
C PHE A 61 2.40 -16.81 -7.15
N PRO A 62 2.53 -18.09 -6.83
CA PRO A 62 1.41 -18.93 -6.42
C PRO A 62 0.96 -18.73 -4.96
N TYR A 63 1.72 -17.95 -4.15
CA TYR A 63 1.37 -17.70 -2.76
C TYR A 63 0.05 -16.94 -2.62
N GLU A 64 -0.69 -17.17 -1.54
CA GLU A 64 -2.03 -16.60 -1.37
C GLU A 64 -2.05 -15.08 -1.20
N TYR A 65 -1.00 -14.48 -0.66
CA TYR A 65 -0.92 -13.05 -0.42
C TYR A 65 -0.30 -12.30 -1.59
N VAL A 66 -0.84 -11.11 -1.86
CA VAL A 66 -0.33 -10.15 -2.84
C VAL A 66 -0.41 -8.74 -2.26
N HIS A 67 0.56 -7.89 -2.54
CA HIS A 67 0.63 -6.55 -1.99
C HIS A 67 0.32 -5.51 -3.08
N MET A 68 -0.70 -4.69 -2.84
CA MET A 68 -1.21 -3.73 -3.82
C MET A 68 -0.81 -2.28 -3.56
N GLY A 69 0.08 -2.04 -2.59
CA GLY A 69 0.51 -0.70 -2.23
C GLY A 69 -0.61 0.12 -1.60
N GLY A 70 -0.99 1.20 -2.25
CA GLY A 70 -2.09 2.09 -1.84
C GLY A 70 -1.65 3.31 -1.07
N ASP A 71 -0.35 3.52 -0.91
CA ASP A 71 0.24 4.63 -0.18
C ASP A 71 0.47 5.87 -1.05
N GLU A 72 0.63 6.99 -0.38
CA GLU A 72 1.08 8.29 -0.91
C GLU A 72 0.37 8.77 -2.18
N VAL A 73 -0.90 8.48 -2.33
CA VAL A 73 -1.69 8.80 -3.52
C VAL A 73 -1.97 10.30 -3.61
N ASP A 74 -1.36 10.96 -4.60
CA ASP A 74 -1.65 12.36 -4.93
C ASP A 74 -3.00 12.51 -5.65
N LYS A 75 -4.01 12.94 -4.93
CA LYS A 75 -5.40 13.07 -5.42
C LYS A 75 -5.69 14.36 -6.17
N SER A 76 -4.71 15.25 -6.34
CA SER A 76 -4.90 16.59 -6.92
C SER A 76 -5.45 16.54 -8.35
N ASN A 77 -5.00 15.59 -9.17
CA ASN A 77 -5.50 15.39 -10.51
C ASN A 77 -6.92 14.80 -10.53
N TRP A 78 -7.26 13.94 -9.60
CA TRP A 78 -8.61 13.36 -9.52
C TRP A 78 -9.69 14.42 -9.28
N LYS A 79 -9.38 15.47 -8.49
CA LYS A 79 -10.29 16.60 -8.25
C LYS A 79 -10.73 17.32 -9.51
N ARG A 80 -9.91 17.31 -10.55
CA ARG A 80 -10.13 18.02 -11.80
C ARG A 80 -10.41 17.10 -12.99
N CYS A 81 -10.22 15.79 -12.81
CA CYS A 81 -10.39 14.81 -13.89
C CYS A 81 -11.87 14.51 -14.14
N PRO A 82 -12.40 14.76 -15.35
CA PRO A 82 -13.79 14.45 -15.66
C PRO A 82 -14.17 13.00 -15.45
N ASP A 83 -13.27 12.05 -15.78
CA ASP A 83 -13.52 10.62 -15.61
C ASP A 83 -13.62 10.25 -14.13
N CYS A 84 -12.68 10.73 -13.28
CA CYS A 84 -12.73 10.49 -11.84
C CYS A 84 -13.98 11.10 -11.20
N GLN A 85 -14.31 12.35 -11.54
CA GLN A 85 -15.51 13.01 -11.05
C GLN A 85 -16.81 12.33 -11.51
N THR A 86 -16.82 11.79 -12.73
CA THR A 86 -17.95 10.99 -13.22
C THR A 86 -18.09 9.69 -12.46
N ARG A 87 -16.98 8.99 -12.21
CA ARG A 87 -16.96 7.78 -11.37
C ARG A 87 -17.48 8.07 -9.98
N MET A 88 -16.98 9.13 -9.34
CA MET A 88 -17.43 9.50 -8.01
C MET A 88 -18.95 9.73 -7.94
N ARG A 89 -19.50 10.45 -8.90
CA ARG A 89 -20.97 10.65 -8.96
C ARG A 89 -21.73 9.34 -9.17
N ALA A 90 -21.24 8.48 -10.06
CA ALA A 90 -21.89 7.22 -10.39
C ALA A 90 -21.91 6.24 -9.19
N GLU A 91 -20.84 6.25 -8.39
CA GLU A 91 -20.66 5.37 -7.22
C GLU A 91 -21.14 6.03 -5.90
N GLY A 92 -21.61 7.29 -5.96
CA GLY A 92 -22.06 8.03 -4.77
C GLY A 92 -20.95 8.35 -3.78
N LEU A 93 -19.71 8.55 -4.26
CA LEU A 93 -18.53 8.81 -3.43
C LEU A 93 -18.42 10.31 -3.11
N PRO A 94 -18.22 10.66 -1.81
CA PRO A 94 -18.24 12.06 -1.40
C PRO A 94 -16.97 12.84 -1.76
N ASP A 95 -15.83 12.17 -1.87
CA ASP A 95 -14.52 12.79 -2.10
C ASP A 95 -13.51 11.81 -2.74
N GLU A 96 -12.32 12.30 -3.02
CA GLU A 96 -11.25 11.53 -3.65
C GLU A 96 -10.63 10.49 -2.71
N ALA A 97 -10.77 10.62 -1.40
CA ALA A 97 -10.36 9.58 -0.46
C ALA A 97 -11.31 8.38 -0.56
N ALA A 98 -12.61 8.64 -0.65
CA ALA A 98 -13.60 7.60 -0.93
C ALA A 98 -13.39 6.95 -2.32
N LEU A 99 -12.92 7.71 -3.31
CA LEU A 99 -12.58 7.15 -4.62
C LEU A 99 -11.38 6.19 -4.53
N GLN A 100 -10.36 6.51 -3.74
CA GLN A 100 -9.26 5.58 -3.47
C GLN A 100 -9.75 4.32 -2.75
N ALA A 101 -10.55 4.47 -1.71
CA ALA A 101 -11.12 3.34 -0.99
C ALA A 101 -11.96 2.45 -1.93
N TRP A 102 -12.79 3.05 -2.78
CA TRP A 102 -13.55 2.31 -3.80
C TRP A 102 -12.65 1.51 -4.73
N PHE A 103 -11.55 2.10 -5.21
CA PHE A 103 -10.57 1.40 -6.05
C PHE A 103 -9.95 0.21 -5.31
N MET A 104 -9.50 0.41 -4.07
CA MET A 104 -8.90 -0.65 -3.26
C MET A 104 -9.89 -1.79 -2.97
N HIS A 105 -11.16 -1.46 -2.67
CA HIS A 105 -12.22 -2.47 -2.52
C HIS A 105 -12.49 -3.25 -3.81
N ARG A 106 -12.41 -2.59 -4.98
CA ARG A 106 -12.53 -3.27 -6.26
C ARG A 106 -11.40 -4.26 -6.48
N MET A 107 -10.16 -3.84 -6.23
CA MET A 107 -8.97 -4.70 -6.37
C MET A 107 -8.99 -5.85 -5.38
N GLN A 108 -9.44 -5.61 -4.15
CA GLN A 108 -9.63 -6.68 -3.17
C GLN A 108 -10.61 -7.74 -3.68
N ARG A 109 -11.80 -7.34 -4.14
CA ARG A 109 -12.78 -8.30 -4.68
C ARG A 109 -12.22 -9.06 -5.89
N PHE A 110 -11.42 -8.40 -6.70
CA PHE A 110 -10.72 -9.04 -7.82
C PHE A 110 -9.76 -10.13 -7.35
N CYS A 111 -8.97 -9.87 -6.29
CA CYS A 111 -8.08 -10.84 -5.66
C CYS A 111 -8.85 -12.00 -5.03
N GLU A 112 -9.87 -11.71 -4.24
CA GLU A 112 -10.69 -12.71 -3.55
C GLU A 112 -11.35 -13.68 -4.52
N ALA A 113 -11.86 -13.18 -5.65
CA ALA A 113 -12.45 -14.00 -6.70
C ALA A 113 -11.46 -15.01 -7.31
N ARG A 114 -10.15 -14.82 -7.08
CA ARG A 114 -9.05 -15.68 -7.53
C ARG A 114 -8.35 -16.42 -6.40
N GLY A 115 -8.97 -16.41 -5.21
CA GLY A 115 -8.42 -17.06 -4.02
C GLY A 115 -7.17 -16.38 -3.46
N ARG A 116 -6.99 -15.07 -3.76
CA ARG A 116 -5.86 -14.28 -3.26
C ARG A 116 -6.30 -13.36 -2.13
N ARG A 117 -5.39 -13.03 -1.24
CA ARG A 117 -5.59 -12.13 -0.11
C ARG A 117 -4.78 -10.86 -0.31
N MET A 118 -5.44 -9.72 -0.21
CA MET A 118 -4.81 -8.42 -0.44
C MET A 118 -4.09 -7.94 0.82
N ILE A 119 -2.85 -7.48 0.64
CA ILE A 119 -2.12 -6.64 1.58
C ILE A 119 -2.00 -5.24 0.96
N GLY A 120 -1.93 -4.21 1.77
CA GLY A 120 -1.58 -2.86 1.32
C GLY A 120 -1.05 -2.02 2.48
N TRP A 121 -0.46 -0.89 2.17
CA TRP A 121 -0.02 0.08 3.17
C TRP A 121 -1.22 0.63 3.94
N ASP A 122 -1.01 1.11 5.15
CA ASP A 122 -2.11 1.44 6.07
C ASP A 122 -3.08 2.52 5.56
N GLU A 123 -2.73 3.26 4.52
CA GLU A 123 -3.62 4.19 3.83
C GLU A 123 -4.85 3.51 3.18
N ILE A 124 -4.76 2.21 2.85
CA ILE A 124 -5.93 1.47 2.34
C ILE A 124 -7.07 1.38 3.37
N LEU A 125 -6.75 1.61 4.64
CA LEU A 125 -7.71 1.58 5.74
C LEU A 125 -8.38 2.94 5.96
N GLU A 126 -7.90 4.00 5.28
CA GLU A 126 -8.54 5.32 5.27
C GLU A 126 -9.80 5.28 4.39
N GLY A 127 -10.84 5.97 4.84
CA GLY A 127 -12.13 5.95 4.10
C GLY A 127 -13.00 4.71 4.33
N GLY A 128 -12.62 3.86 5.24
CA GLY A 128 -13.32 2.65 5.66
C GLY A 128 -12.45 1.40 5.56
N ALA A 129 -12.64 0.47 6.49
CA ALA A 129 -11.92 -0.79 6.43
C ALA A 129 -12.22 -1.52 5.13
N VAL A 130 -11.21 -2.16 4.59
CA VAL A 130 -11.33 -3.12 3.50
C VAL A 130 -11.41 -4.52 4.15
N PRO A 131 -12.61 -5.05 4.42
CA PRO A 131 -12.74 -6.31 5.16
C PRO A 131 -12.00 -7.44 4.47
N GLY A 132 -11.16 -8.16 5.22
CA GLY A 132 -10.36 -9.27 4.66
C GLY A 132 -8.99 -8.84 4.11
N ALA A 133 -8.71 -7.54 3.97
CA ALA A 133 -7.36 -7.06 3.65
C ALA A 133 -6.47 -7.02 4.90
N THR A 134 -5.16 -7.12 4.69
CA THR A 134 -4.14 -6.91 5.72
C THR A 134 -3.49 -5.55 5.51
N GLY A 135 -3.53 -4.68 6.52
CA GLY A 135 -2.86 -3.39 6.48
C GLY A 135 -1.42 -3.48 6.96
N MET A 136 -0.49 -2.84 6.27
CA MET A 136 0.89 -2.68 6.72
C MET A 136 1.09 -1.28 7.28
N TRP A 137 1.17 -1.17 8.60
CA TRP A 137 1.33 0.11 9.27
C TRP A 137 2.79 0.57 9.23
N TRP A 138 3.07 1.58 8.40
CA TRP A 138 4.39 2.15 8.22
C TRP A 138 4.53 3.58 8.75
N ARG A 139 3.40 4.26 9.05
CA ARG A 139 3.33 5.67 9.44
C ARG A 139 3.28 5.84 10.96
N PRO A 140 4.43 5.98 11.67
CA PRO A 140 4.43 6.15 13.13
C PRO A 140 3.74 7.46 13.60
N TRP A 141 3.56 8.43 12.70
CA TRP A 141 2.79 9.65 12.97
C TRP A 141 1.27 9.45 12.90
N GLU A 142 0.80 8.29 12.45
CA GLU A 142 -0.60 7.85 12.44
C GLU A 142 -0.82 6.62 13.35
N PRO A 143 -0.51 6.74 14.67
CA PRO A 143 -0.54 5.58 15.57
C PRO A 143 -1.94 5.02 15.78
N GLN A 144 -2.99 5.81 15.56
CA GLN A 144 -4.39 5.41 15.67
C GLN A 144 -4.82 4.42 14.58
N SER A 145 -4.11 4.35 13.45
CA SER A 145 -4.44 3.47 12.32
C SER A 145 -4.49 2.00 12.75
N VAL A 146 -3.51 1.54 13.54
CA VAL A 146 -3.46 0.17 14.07
C VAL A 146 -4.71 -0.15 14.91
N SER A 147 -5.03 0.74 15.85
CA SER A 147 -6.18 0.56 16.74
C SER A 147 -7.51 0.64 15.97
N ALA A 148 -7.61 1.49 14.95
CA ALA A 148 -8.79 1.61 14.11
C ALA A 148 -9.00 0.36 13.26
N ALA A 149 -7.96 -0.13 12.58
CA ALA A 149 -7.98 -1.32 11.74
C ALA A 149 -8.35 -2.58 12.55
N THR A 150 -7.66 -2.80 13.65
CA THR A 150 -7.86 -3.99 14.48
C THR A 150 -9.23 -4.03 15.17
N ARG A 151 -9.83 -2.87 15.50
CA ARG A 151 -11.22 -2.80 15.97
C ARG A 151 -12.22 -3.25 14.90
N GLN A 152 -11.91 -3.06 13.64
CA GLN A 152 -12.73 -3.47 12.51
C GLN A 152 -12.44 -4.92 12.06
N GLY A 153 -11.55 -5.63 12.79
CA GLY A 153 -11.19 -7.00 12.50
C GLY A 153 -10.19 -7.17 11.36
N CYS A 154 -9.56 -6.07 10.90
CA CYS A 154 -8.49 -6.15 9.90
C CYS A 154 -7.20 -6.66 10.53
N GLU A 155 -6.50 -7.52 9.83
CA GLU A 155 -5.15 -7.95 10.19
C GLU A 155 -4.16 -6.80 9.93
N VAL A 156 -3.12 -6.70 10.77
CA VAL A 156 -2.12 -5.65 10.64
C VAL A 156 -0.71 -6.24 10.78
N VAL A 157 0.18 -5.87 9.88
CA VAL A 157 1.64 -6.05 10.00
C VAL A 157 2.25 -4.72 10.40
N LEU A 158 3.15 -4.73 11.37
CA LEU A 158 3.80 -3.52 11.88
C LEU A 158 5.16 -3.32 11.23
N CYS A 159 5.32 -2.22 10.51
CA CYS A 159 6.59 -1.85 9.88
C CYS A 159 6.87 -0.34 9.98
N PRO A 160 6.68 0.29 11.18
CA PRO A 160 6.82 1.73 11.31
C PRO A 160 8.19 2.22 10.91
N GLN A 161 8.22 3.27 10.09
CA GLN A 161 9.41 3.80 9.43
C GLN A 161 10.58 4.03 10.41
N SER A 162 10.30 4.61 11.57
CA SER A 162 11.33 4.95 12.57
C SER A 162 12.04 3.73 13.17
N TRP A 163 11.49 2.52 13.02
CA TRP A 163 12.04 1.29 13.59
C TRP A 163 12.48 0.28 12.53
N PHE A 164 11.70 0.12 11.47
CA PHE A 164 11.83 -1.02 10.56
C PHE A 164 12.18 -0.65 9.12
N TYR A 165 12.51 0.62 8.81
CA TYR A 165 13.05 1.00 7.50
C TYR A 165 14.58 0.90 7.53
N PHE A 166 15.11 -0.26 7.16
CA PHE A 166 16.53 -0.55 7.14
C PHE A 166 17.29 0.15 6.00
N SER A 167 16.58 0.78 5.09
CA SER A 167 17.16 1.65 4.05
C SER A 167 17.50 3.06 4.54
N LEU A 168 17.04 3.46 5.73
CA LEU A 168 17.40 4.74 6.34
C LEU A 168 18.80 4.67 6.93
N GLU A 169 19.38 5.85 7.24
CA GLU A 169 20.66 5.90 7.91
C GLU A 169 20.55 5.31 9.33
N GLU A 170 21.41 4.36 9.60
CA GLU A 170 21.56 3.78 10.94
C GLU A 170 22.34 4.74 11.86
N ASP A 171 22.03 4.68 13.15
CA ASP A 171 22.78 5.30 14.22
C ASP A 171 23.23 4.26 15.27
N ALA A 172 24.04 4.66 16.22
CA ALA A 172 24.54 3.78 17.27
C ALA A 172 23.43 3.13 18.13
N ASN A 173 22.20 3.61 18.05
CA ASN A 173 21.05 3.12 18.80
C ASN A 173 20.04 2.33 17.97
N SER A 174 20.25 2.21 16.65
CA SER A 174 19.26 1.61 15.73
C SER A 174 18.87 0.20 16.16
N LEU A 175 19.84 -0.66 16.43
CA LEU A 175 19.58 -2.03 16.88
C LEU A 175 18.88 -2.07 18.24
N ALA A 176 19.36 -1.28 19.21
CA ALA A 176 18.75 -1.21 20.53
C ALA A 176 17.32 -0.66 20.47
N ARG A 177 17.01 0.24 19.54
CA ARG A 177 15.68 0.77 19.31
C ARG A 177 14.76 -0.33 18.77
N ILE A 178 15.19 -1.09 17.77
CA ILE A 178 14.42 -2.22 17.21
C ILE A 178 14.10 -3.24 18.29
N CYS A 179 15.10 -3.63 19.11
CA CYS A 179 14.92 -4.60 20.20
C CYS A 179 13.94 -4.15 21.29
N ARG A 180 13.67 -2.85 21.41
CA ARG A 180 12.73 -2.29 22.40
C ARG A 180 11.34 -2.01 21.82
N PHE A 181 11.12 -2.30 20.55
CA PHE A 181 9.82 -2.07 19.95
C PHE A 181 8.76 -2.94 20.60
N ASP A 182 7.73 -2.31 21.14
CA ASP A 182 6.58 -3.01 21.71
C ASP A 182 5.54 -3.30 20.61
N MET A 183 5.53 -4.53 20.17
CA MET A 183 4.60 -5.00 19.13
C MET A 183 3.15 -5.11 19.64
N LEU A 184 2.94 -5.32 20.94
CA LEU A 184 1.63 -5.58 21.53
C LEU A 184 1.34 -4.66 22.71
N PRO A 185 1.26 -3.35 22.50
CA PRO A 185 1.11 -2.40 23.60
C PRO A 185 -0.18 -2.63 24.40
N ASP A 186 -0.13 -2.32 25.69
CA ASP A 186 -1.26 -2.51 26.62
C ASP A 186 -2.51 -1.69 26.26
N SER A 187 -2.35 -0.68 25.42
CA SER A 187 -3.46 0.11 24.88
C SER A 187 -4.40 -0.68 23.95
N LEU A 188 -3.94 -1.84 23.44
CA LEU A 188 -4.75 -2.73 22.61
C LEU A 188 -5.42 -3.82 23.46
N SER A 189 -6.70 -4.06 23.22
CA SER A 189 -7.40 -5.21 23.81
C SER A 189 -6.85 -6.54 23.27
N ASP A 190 -7.10 -7.65 23.97
CA ASP A 190 -6.67 -8.98 23.53
C ASP A 190 -7.24 -9.36 22.15
N ALA A 191 -8.45 -8.90 21.84
CA ALA A 191 -9.05 -9.11 20.51
C ALA A 191 -8.27 -8.38 19.42
N GLN A 192 -7.82 -7.15 19.68
CA GLN A 192 -7.02 -6.38 18.76
C GLN A 192 -5.60 -6.94 18.62
N LYS A 193 -4.98 -7.34 19.74
CA LYS A 193 -3.65 -7.99 19.73
C LYS A 193 -3.62 -9.24 18.84
N ARG A 194 -4.71 -10.01 18.78
CA ARG A 194 -4.82 -11.17 17.88
C ARG A 194 -4.83 -10.83 16.40
N GLN A 195 -5.13 -9.59 16.03
CA GLN A 195 -5.07 -9.12 14.64
C GLN A 195 -3.66 -8.69 14.21
N ILE A 196 -2.73 -8.53 15.14
CA ILE A 196 -1.34 -8.21 14.82
C ILE A 196 -0.64 -9.48 14.34
N LYS A 197 -0.21 -9.49 13.09
CA LYS A 197 0.43 -10.66 12.45
C LYS A 197 1.92 -10.75 12.72
N GLY A 198 2.54 -9.64 13.06
CA GLY A 198 3.97 -9.55 13.32
C GLY A 198 4.56 -8.22 12.88
N VAL A 199 5.86 -8.23 12.70
CA VAL A 199 6.65 -7.09 12.23
C VAL A 199 7.31 -7.40 10.90
N GLN A 200 7.61 -6.35 10.12
CA GLN A 200 8.36 -6.46 8.87
C GLN A 200 9.43 -5.39 8.81
N GLY A 201 10.64 -5.77 8.41
CA GLY A 201 11.70 -4.83 8.03
C GLY A 201 11.63 -4.51 6.55
N ASN A 202 11.73 -3.21 6.22
CA ASN A 202 11.69 -2.70 4.86
C ASN A 202 13.09 -2.25 4.41
N LEU A 203 13.52 -2.68 3.24
CA LEU A 203 14.81 -2.32 2.65
C LEU A 203 14.57 -1.72 1.26
N TRP A 204 14.24 -0.42 1.23
CA TRP A 204 14.05 0.32 0.00
C TRP A 204 15.40 0.62 -0.68
N THR A 205 15.44 0.55 -2.00
CA THR A 205 16.70 0.54 -2.74
C THR A 205 17.27 1.92 -3.09
N GLU A 206 16.57 3.00 -2.83
CA GLU A 206 17.03 4.37 -3.16
C GLU A 206 18.40 4.71 -2.54
N LYS A 207 18.68 4.14 -1.35
CA LYS A 207 19.95 4.34 -0.63
C LYS A 207 20.78 3.06 -0.49
N ILE A 208 20.41 2.02 -1.22
CA ILE A 208 21.06 0.69 -1.20
C ILE A 208 21.65 0.38 -2.56
N PRO A 209 22.77 1.01 -2.95
CA PRO A 209 23.30 0.92 -4.30
C PRO A 209 24.03 -0.40 -4.62
N THR A 210 24.33 -1.22 -3.61
CA THR A 210 25.09 -2.47 -3.77
C THR A 210 24.54 -3.57 -2.88
N TRP A 211 24.81 -4.83 -3.28
CA TRP A 211 24.47 -6.00 -2.48
C TRP A 211 25.15 -5.97 -1.10
N SER A 212 26.43 -5.59 -1.04
CA SER A 212 27.14 -5.47 0.24
C SER A 212 26.52 -4.45 1.19
N ARG A 213 25.93 -3.35 0.65
CA ARG A 213 25.19 -2.40 1.48
C ARG A 213 23.89 -3.02 1.97
N ALA A 214 23.19 -3.80 1.15
CA ALA A 214 21.99 -4.51 1.56
C ALA A 214 22.29 -5.50 2.71
N GLU A 215 23.36 -6.30 2.55
CA GLU A 215 23.79 -7.24 3.60
C GLU A 215 24.13 -6.51 4.91
N TYR A 216 24.90 -5.41 4.82
CA TYR A 216 25.26 -4.61 5.99
C TYR A 216 24.03 -4.05 6.74
N MET A 217 23.00 -3.62 6.00
CA MET A 217 21.78 -3.06 6.58
C MET A 217 20.85 -4.13 7.15
N PHE A 218 20.92 -5.34 6.64
CA PHE A 218 20.03 -6.44 7.01
C PHE A 218 20.59 -7.34 8.10
N TYR A 219 21.92 -7.51 8.13
CA TYR A 219 22.64 -8.36 9.09
C TYR A 219 23.54 -7.49 9.97
N PRO A 220 23.10 -7.06 11.14
CA PRO A 220 23.90 -6.25 12.07
C PRO A 220 25.09 -7.00 12.66
#